data_84767922b0f303ccb68f2c6ef80fc7e0
#
_entry.id   84767922b0f303ccb68f2c6ef80fc7e0
#
_cell.length_a   1.000
_cell.length_b   1.000
_cell.length_c   1.000
_cell.angle_alpha   90.00
_cell.angle_beta   90.00
_cell.angle_gamma   90.00
#
_symmetry.space_group_name_H-M   'P 1'
#
loop_
_entity.id
_entity.type
_entity.pdbx_description
1 polymer ?
#
loop_
_entity_poly.entity_id
_entity_poly.type
_entity_poly.pdbx_seq_one_letter_code
_entity_poly.pdbx_strand_id
1 'polypeptide(L)'
;MVKLVVADDEERVCRLIVALGNWEELGIKVVGTAANGIQALELIRKEKTDILITDIRMPGLNGLELIEKVREISPDIKIMIISGYANFEYAQNALKQGVSDYLLKPINKDALNESLAKMVHQIETERRTDMAFQDIQNERREELIKLRNMLLHDLCHDRSLGLSEDILREKYYLNVQPGLYQVLAIKQDAEGNDSKEDTIELIWHKMEEILQREITKECYDFVTAIEGEYLYGLMNYPARNSEKIRKIVRNCFNQMLARNDYLGKTQLSLGLGSSVKEAENIKGSFVIANRSLAERLLEGNSKMLEADASNGVLYEKKLVDKFTRNLGSALQTLDVEEIRNTINVI
;
A
#
# COMPACT_ATOMS: atom_id res chain seq x y z
N MET A 1 17.36 3.01 18.86
CA MET A 1 18.59 3.67 19.33
C MET A 1 18.56 5.11 18.85
N VAL A 2 18.75 6.07 19.74
CA VAL A 2 18.70 7.52 19.48
C VAL A 2 20.09 7.95 18.98
N LYS A 3 20.17 8.72 17.89
CA LYS A 3 21.42 9.19 17.31
C LYS A 3 21.73 10.62 17.74
N LEU A 4 22.96 10.87 18.15
CA LEU A 4 23.39 12.16 18.66
C LEU A 4 24.65 12.66 17.92
N VAL A 5 24.65 13.98 17.62
CA VAL A 5 25.81 14.72 17.10
C VAL A 5 26.21 15.78 18.14
N VAL A 6 27.50 15.97 18.33
CA VAL A 6 28.09 17.03 19.16
C VAL A 6 28.85 18.00 18.28
N ALA A 7 28.60 19.31 18.45
CA ALA A 7 29.26 20.37 17.69
C ALA A 7 29.88 21.40 18.66
N ASP A 8 31.19 21.52 18.68
CA ASP A 8 31.94 22.48 19.46
C ASP A 8 33.27 22.72 18.75
N ASP A 9 33.74 23.97 18.64
CA ASP A 9 35.01 24.27 17.99
C ASP A 9 36.23 23.84 18.83
N GLU A 10 36.02 23.63 20.14
CA GLU A 10 37.01 23.05 21.02
C GLU A 10 36.89 21.50 21.01
N GLU A 11 37.79 20.81 20.31
CA GLU A 11 37.80 19.32 20.27
C GLU A 11 37.84 18.67 21.67
N ARG A 12 38.48 19.35 22.64
CA ARG A 12 38.54 18.91 24.04
C ARG A 12 37.15 18.88 24.68
N VAL A 13 36.28 19.84 24.35
CA VAL A 13 34.91 19.91 24.86
C VAL A 13 34.06 18.79 24.22
N CYS A 14 34.21 18.55 22.93
CA CYS A 14 33.56 17.40 22.27
C CYS A 14 33.96 16.09 22.95
N ARG A 15 35.24 15.84 23.18
CA ARG A 15 35.73 14.65 23.88
C ARG A 15 35.21 14.54 25.31
N LEU A 16 35.14 15.67 26.03
CA LEU A 16 34.61 15.71 27.40
C LEU A 16 33.12 15.31 27.41
N ILE A 17 32.30 15.86 26.51
CA ILE A 17 30.88 15.52 26.40
C ILE A 17 30.75 14.01 26.14
N VAL A 18 31.50 13.48 25.17
CA VAL A 18 31.50 12.06 24.84
C VAL A 18 31.93 11.18 26.02
N ALA A 19 32.84 11.66 26.89
CA ALA A 19 33.29 10.93 28.07
C ALA A 19 32.31 11.01 29.26
N LEU A 20 31.51 12.05 29.36
CA LEU A 20 30.58 12.29 30.47
C LEU A 20 29.20 11.65 30.29
N GLY A 21 28.77 11.40 29.06
CA GLY A 21 27.45 10.86 28.77
C GLY A 21 27.31 9.37 29.11
N ASN A 22 26.17 9.00 29.67
CA ASN A 22 25.78 7.61 29.96
C ASN A 22 25.10 6.98 28.72
N TRP A 23 25.82 6.89 27.59
CA TRP A 23 25.26 6.58 26.27
C TRP A 23 24.57 5.23 26.19
N GLU A 24 25.16 4.18 26.75
CA GLU A 24 24.58 2.82 26.74
C GLU A 24 23.30 2.75 27.58
N GLU A 25 23.31 3.35 28.76
CA GLU A 25 22.15 3.38 29.68
C GLU A 25 20.97 4.14 29.06
N LEU A 26 21.26 5.23 28.35
CA LEU A 26 20.26 6.07 27.70
C LEU A 26 19.87 5.60 26.28
N GLY A 27 20.47 4.52 25.78
CA GLY A 27 20.21 4.03 24.43
C GLY A 27 20.60 4.99 23.31
N ILE A 28 21.60 5.85 23.57
CA ILE A 28 22.11 6.86 22.65
C ILE A 28 23.36 6.36 21.92
N LYS A 29 23.45 6.64 20.63
CA LYS A 29 24.65 6.47 19.82
C LYS A 29 25.19 7.82 19.38
N VAL A 30 26.39 8.18 19.82
CA VAL A 30 27.11 9.34 19.26
C VAL A 30 27.58 8.96 17.87
N VAL A 31 27.01 9.58 16.84
CA VAL A 31 27.29 9.26 15.42
C VAL A 31 28.39 10.15 14.84
N GLY A 32 28.75 11.22 15.53
CA GLY A 32 29.87 12.07 15.13
C GLY A 32 30.03 13.30 15.98
N THR A 33 31.20 13.92 15.85
CA THR A 33 31.54 15.24 16.42
C THR A 33 31.91 16.18 15.29
N ALA A 34 31.62 17.47 15.45
CA ALA A 34 31.89 18.50 14.45
C ALA A 34 32.61 19.69 15.12
N ALA A 35 33.58 20.26 14.45
CA ALA A 35 34.33 21.42 14.92
C ALA A 35 33.71 22.77 14.48
N ASN A 36 32.61 22.72 13.73
CA ASN A 36 31.88 23.92 13.31
C ASN A 36 30.46 23.54 12.84
N GLY A 37 29.59 24.54 12.66
CA GLY A 37 28.20 24.33 12.28
C GLY A 37 28.01 23.75 10.91
N ILE A 38 28.91 23.95 9.95
CA ILE A 38 28.80 23.40 8.60
C ILE A 38 28.98 21.89 8.63
N GLN A 39 30.02 21.41 9.31
CA GLN A 39 30.28 19.97 9.50
C GLN A 39 29.14 19.30 10.29
N ALA A 40 28.61 19.98 11.31
CA ALA A 40 27.47 19.48 12.08
C ALA A 40 26.24 19.30 11.18
N LEU A 41 25.92 20.27 10.33
CA LEU A 41 24.80 20.20 9.41
C LEU A 41 24.93 19.05 8.40
N GLU A 42 26.13 18.79 7.90
CA GLU A 42 26.42 17.66 7.01
C GLU A 42 26.22 16.32 7.72
N LEU A 43 26.71 16.18 8.95
CA LEU A 43 26.53 14.98 9.77
C LEU A 43 25.04 14.72 10.06
N ILE A 44 24.29 15.77 10.44
CA ILE A 44 22.86 15.65 10.73
C ILE A 44 22.09 15.14 9.51
N ARG A 45 22.37 15.67 8.32
CA ARG A 45 21.74 15.22 7.07
C ARG A 45 22.07 13.77 6.73
N LYS A 46 23.36 13.39 6.86
CA LYS A 46 23.84 12.06 6.51
C LYS A 46 23.32 10.98 7.45
N GLU A 47 23.34 11.25 8.76
CA GLU A 47 23.08 10.23 9.79
C GLU A 47 21.64 10.19 10.27
N LYS A 48 20.77 11.13 9.85
CA LYS A 48 19.40 11.28 10.39
C LYS A 48 19.42 11.36 11.91
N THR A 49 20.02 12.42 12.42
CA THR A 49 20.29 12.66 13.84
C THR A 49 19.03 13.01 14.61
N ASP A 50 18.88 12.49 15.82
CA ASP A 50 17.73 12.74 16.70
C ASP A 50 18.03 13.84 17.73
N ILE A 51 19.30 13.95 18.17
CA ILE A 51 19.74 14.93 19.17
C ILE A 51 20.98 15.67 18.65
N LEU A 52 20.97 16.98 18.73
CA LEU A 52 22.12 17.85 18.51
C LEU A 52 22.52 18.49 19.83
N ILE A 53 23.79 18.36 20.23
CA ILE A 53 24.42 19.19 21.23
C ILE A 53 25.32 20.18 20.49
N THR A 54 25.17 21.50 20.75
CA THR A 54 25.97 22.52 20.05
C THR A 54 26.45 23.61 21.01
N ASP A 55 27.67 24.10 20.77
CA ASP A 55 28.07 25.41 21.30
C ASP A 55 27.43 26.55 20.49
N ILE A 56 27.31 27.72 21.09
CA ILE A 56 26.83 28.94 20.41
C ILE A 56 27.90 29.52 19.51
N ARG A 57 29.15 29.59 19.98
CA ARG A 57 30.24 30.24 19.27
C ARG A 57 31.12 29.24 18.54
N MET A 58 30.89 29.12 17.25
CA MET A 58 31.72 28.30 16.38
C MET A 58 32.12 29.11 15.13
N PRO A 59 33.28 28.82 14.53
CA PRO A 59 33.70 29.48 13.30
C PRO A 59 32.82 29.12 12.13
N GLY A 60 32.61 30.07 11.22
CA GLY A 60 31.81 29.91 10.01
C GLY A 60 30.31 29.99 10.29
N LEU A 61 29.67 28.89 10.56
CA LEU A 61 28.25 28.81 10.96
C LEU A 61 28.18 28.69 12.51
N ASN A 62 27.66 29.71 13.18
CA ASN A 62 27.51 29.68 14.64
C ASN A 62 26.34 28.76 15.07
N GLY A 63 26.25 28.44 16.39
CA GLY A 63 25.25 27.50 16.90
C GLY A 63 23.81 27.94 16.67
N LEU A 64 23.49 29.22 16.77
CA LEU A 64 22.13 29.72 16.54
C LEU A 64 21.74 29.64 15.06
N GLU A 65 22.64 30.01 14.16
CA GLU A 65 22.45 29.83 12.70
C GLU A 65 22.34 28.37 12.31
N LEU A 66 23.12 27.49 13.00
CA LEU A 66 23.00 26.03 12.82
C LEU A 66 21.61 25.54 13.20
N ILE A 67 21.09 25.99 14.36
CA ILE A 67 19.75 25.61 14.84
C ILE A 67 18.66 25.99 13.82
N GLU A 68 18.71 27.22 13.28
CA GLU A 68 17.77 27.67 12.26
C GLU A 68 17.77 26.74 11.03
N LYS A 69 18.96 26.42 10.50
CA LYS A 69 19.09 25.53 9.35
C LYS A 69 18.68 24.08 9.64
N VAL A 70 18.95 23.62 10.85
CA VAL A 70 18.54 22.28 11.28
C VAL A 70 17.03 22.18 11.41
N ARG A 71 16.34 23.22 11.91
CA ARG A 71 14.88 23.26 11.97
C ARG A 71 14.21 23.20 10.59
N GLU A 72 14.83 23.77 9.57
CA GLU A 72 14.31 23.68 8.19
C GLU A 72 14.35 22.26 7.62
N ILE A 73 15.36 21.46 8.00
CA ILE A 73 15.58 20.12 7.42
C ILE A 73 15.12 18.97 8.34
N SER A 74 15.07 19.21 9.64
CA SER A 74 14.71 18.23 10.67
C SER A 74 14.00 18.95 11.84
N PRO A 75 12.72 19.28 11.69
CA PRO A 75 11.99 20.07 12.70
C PRO A 75 11.87 19.37 14.06
N ASP A 76 11.91 18.05 14.09
CA ASP A 76 11.67 17.22 15.29
C ASP A 76 12.95 16.95 16.09
N ILE A 77 14.14 17.33 15.57
CA ILE A 77 15.41 17.10 16.26
C ILE A 77 15.42 17.82 17.62
N LYS A 78 15.83 17.12 18.66
CA LYS A 78 16.01 17.72 19.99
C LYS A 78 17.37 18.41 20.03
N ILE A 79 17.40 19.64 20.55
CA ILE A 79 18.61 20.46 20.53
C ILE A 79 18.97 20.86 21.94
N MET A 80 20.21 20.63 22.32
CA MET A 80 20.83 21.10 23.56
C MET A 80 21.94 22.08 23.24
N ILE A 81 21.93 23.22 23.88
CA ILE A 81 23.04 24.18 23.80
C ILE A 81 23.95 24.01 25.01
N ILE A 82 25.26 24.02 24.80
CA ILE A 82 26.27 24.09 25.87
C ILE A 82 27.15 25.28 25.62
N SER A 83 27.16 26.26 26.54
CA SER A 83 27.87 27.52 26.35
C SER A 83 28.63 28.01 27.59
N GLY A 84 29.78 28.63 27.39
CA GLY A 84 30.53 29.29 28.43
C GLY A 84 29.96 30.66 28.86
N TYR A 85 28.93 31.14 28.23
CA TYR A 85 28.38 32.47 28.47
C TYR A 85 27.03 32.39 29.15
N ALA A 86 26.95 32.92 30.38
CA ALA A 86 25.70 33.13 31.10
C ALA A 86 24.97 34.39 30.56
N ASN A 87 24.79 34.48 29.24
CA ASN A 87 24.10 35.62 28.65
C ASN A 87 22.62 35.28 28.47
N PHE A 88 21.79 36.02 29.18
CA PHE A 88 20.33 35.86 29.16
C PHE A 88 19.73 36.00 27.75
N GLU A 89 20.30 36.87 26.91
CA GLU A 89 19.80 37.05 25.53
C GLU A 89 20.00 35.81 24.67
N TYR A 90 21.12 35.08 24.79
CA TYR A 90 21.35 33.84 24.07
C TYR A 90 20.39 32.73 24.52
N ALA A 91 20.19 32.58 25.83
CA ALA A 91 19.25 31.61 26.37
C ALA A 91 17.81 31.93 25.93
N GLN A 92 17.40 33.19 25.93
CA GLN A 92 16.07 33.60 25.48
C GLN A 92 15.84 33.36 23.97
N ASN A 93 16.85 33.66 23.14
CA ASN A 93 16.78 33.39 21.70
C ASN A 93 16.73 31.87 21.39
N ALA A 94 17.52 31.10 22.11
CA ALA A 94 17.51 29.63 21.99
C ALA A 94 16.14 29.05 22.36
N LEU A 95 15.52 29.49 23.43
CA LEU A 95 14.16 29.06 23.81
C LEU A 95 13.10 29.42 22.76
N LYS A 96 13.21 30.61 22.13
CA LYS A 96 12.31 31.00 21.03
C LYS A 96 12.45 30.09 19.78
N GLN A 97 13.64 29.51 19.57
CA GLN A 97 13.93 28.59 18.48
C GLN A 97 13.60 27.12 18.84
N GLY A 98 12.96 26.88 19.99
CA GLY A 98 12.52 25.54 20.39
C GLY A 98 13.68 24.61 20.80
N VAL A 99 14.74 25.16 21.39
CA VAL A 99 15.84 24.39 22.00
C VAL A 99 15.31 23.65 23.22
N SER A 100 15.66 22.37 23.33
CA SER A 100 15.13 21.48 24.37
C SER A 100 15.79 21.75 25.73
N ASP A 101 17.07 22.12 25.75
CA ASP A 101 17.77 22.48 26.99
C ASP A 101 19.02 23.35 26.75
N TYR A 102 19.49 24.00 27.80
CA TYR A 102 20.64 24.92 27.79
C TYR A 102 21.52 24.67 29.00
N LEU A 103 22.77 24.26 28.83
CA LEU A 103 23.73 23.98 29.87
C LEU A 103 24.88 24.98 29.83
N LEU A 104 25.35 25.38 31.03
CA LEU A 104 26.53 26.25 31.18
C LEU A 104 27.82 25.43 31.33
N LYS A 105 28.89 25.86 30.68
CA LYS A 105 30.26 25.41 31.00
C LYS A 105 30.71 25.97 32.36
N PRO A 106 31.31 25.19 33.28
CA PRO A 106 31.80 23.84 33.07
C PRO A 106 30.69 22.82 33.13
N ILE A 107 30.75 21.79 32.23
CA ILE A 107 29.72 20.79 32.05
C ILE A 107 29.62 19.90 33.29
N ASN A 108 28.45 19.88 33.91
CA ASN A 108 28.12 18.97 34.99
C ASN A 108 27.60 17.66 34.42
N LYS A 109 28.20 16.54 34.88
CA LYS A 109 27.82 15.20 34.38
C LYS A 109 26.36 14.87 34.64
N ASP A 110 25.86 15.16 35.83
CA ASP A 110 24.50 14.81 36.22
C ASP A 110 23.49 15.64 35.45
N ALA A 111 23.72 16.93 35.30
CA ALA A 111 22.88 17.84 34.52
C ALA A 111 22.84 17.42 33.03
N LEU A 112 23.97 17.05 32.44
CA LEU A 112 24.04 16.57 31.07
C LEU A 112 23.18 15.30 30.89
N ASN A 113 23.36 14.28 31.72
CA ASN A 113 22.64 13.03 31.61
C ASN A 113 21.15 13.17 31.93
N GLU A 114 20.77 14.03 32.88
CA GLU A 114 19.37 14.35 33.15
C GLU A 114 18.67 14.98 31.95
N SER A 115 19.31 15.95 31.31
CA SER A 115 18.79 16.61 30.10
C SER A 115 18.68 15.61 28.94
N LEU A 116 19.69 14.77 28.73
CA LEU A 116 19.66 13.71 27.71
C LEU A 116 18.53 12.71 27.96
N ALA A 117 18.35 12.29 29.23
CA ALA A 117 17.26 11.38 29.60
C ALA A 117 15.87 11.95 29.28
N LYS A 118 15.66 13.26 29.56
CA LYS A 118 14.41 13.94 29.20
C LYS A 118 14.19 13.96 27.70
N MET A 119 15.22 14.26 26.90
CA MET A 119 15.13 14.28 25.44
C MET A 119 14.84 12.89 24.85
N VAL A 120 15.52 11.86 25.35
CA VAL A 120 15.27 10.47 24.93
C VAL A 120 13.84 10.07 25.23
N HIS A 121 13.35 10.37 26.43
CA HIS A 121 11.97 10.08 26.81
C HIS A 121 10.95 10.78 25.90
N GLN A 122 11.19 12.03 25.54
CA GLN A 122 10.35 12.77 24.60
C GLN A 122 10.34 12.10 23.21
N ILE A 123 11.52 11.79 22.66
CA ILE A 123 11.68 11.14 21.36
C ILE A 123 10.96 9.77 21.34
N GLU A 124 11.13 8.97 22.39
CA GLU A 124 10.48 7.67 22.48
C GLU A 124 8.96 7.77 22.60
N THR A 125 8.47 8.77 23.35
CA THR A 125 7.03 9.01 23.49
C THR A 125 6.42 9.44 22.15
N GLU A 126 7.06 10.38 21.43
CA GLU A 126 6.64 10.82 20.11
C GLU A 126 6.62 9.63 19.12
N ARG A 127 7.69 8.83 19.06
CA ARG A 127 7.76 7.63 18.21
C ARG A 127 6.69 6.59 18.53
N ARG A 128 6.41 6.34 19.80
CA ARG A 128 5.33 5.40 20.21
C ARG A 128 3.96 5.91 19.77
N THR A 129 3.71 7.21 19.92
CA THR A 129 2.46 7.83 19.48
C THR A 129 2.28 7.72 17.97
N ASP A 130 3.33 8.00 17.20
CA ASP A 130 3.31 7.90 15.75
C ASP A 130 3.10 6.45 15.27
N MET A 131 3.79 5.49 15.89
CA MET A 131 3.59 4.06 15.60
C MET A 131 2.17 3.61 15.91
N ALA A 132 1.66 3.95 17.10
CA ALA A 132 0.29 3.60 17.49
C ALA A 132 -0.76 4.23 16.54
N PHE A 133 -0.53 5.45 16.08
CA PHE A 133 -1.39 6.10 15.10
C PHE A 133 -1.34 5.41 13.74
N GLN A 134 -0.15 5.00 13.29
CA GLN A 134 0.02 4.24 12.05
C GLN A 134 -0.63 2.86 12.13
N ASP A 135 -0.49 2.16 13.26
CA ASP A 135 -1.10 0.85 13.49
C ASP A 135 -2.63 0.95 13.43
N ILE A 136 -3.24 1.93 14.11
CA ILE A 136 -4.68 2.17 14.06
C ILE A 136 -5.15 2.48 12.62
N GLN A 137 -4.38 3.28 11.87
CA GLN A 137 -4.71 3.58 10.49
C GLN A 137 -4.60 2.35 9.58
N ASN A 138 -3.59 1.50 9.80
CA ASN A 138 -3.43 0.26 9.05
C ASN A 138 -4.55 -0.73 9.36
N GLU A 139 -4.89 -0.95 10.64
CA GLU A 139 -6.01 -1.80 11.05
C GLU A 139 -7.32 -1.33 10.42
N ARG A 140 -7.60 -0.03 10.49
CA ARG A 140 -8.80 0.56 9.88
C ARG A 140 -8.84 0.38 8.36
N ARG A 141 -7.68 0.51 7.72
CA ARG A 141 -7.56 0.29 6.27
C ARG A 141 -7.82 -1.18 5.90
N GLU A 142 -7.28 -2.12 6.66
CA GLU A 142 -7.52 -3.56 6.46
C GLU A 142 -8.98 -3.92 6.68
N GLU A 143 -9.61 -3.37 7.72
CA GLU A 143 -11.03 -3.58 7.98
C GLU A 143 -11.91 -3.06 6.83
N LEU A 144 -11.61 -1.87 6.33
CA LEU A 144 -12.31 -1.32 5.15
C LEU A 144 -12.13 -2.21 3.91
N ILE A 145 -10.93 -2.73 3.66
CA ILE A 145 -10.69 -3.65 2.53
C ILE A 145 -11.53 -4.91 2.69
N LYS A 146 -11.57 -5.50 3.88
CA LYS A 146 -12.40 -6.68 4.16
C LYS A 146 -13.89 -6.42 3.91
N LEU A 147 -14.43 -5.29 4.39
CA LEU A 147 -15.81 -4.90 4.17
C LEU A 147 -16.13 -4.69 2.69
N ARG A 148 -15.22 -4.07 1.95
CA ARG A 148 -15.37 -3.84 0.50
C ARG A 148 -15.35 -5.16 -0.28
N ASN A 149 -14.42 -6.05 0.06
CA ASN A 149 -14.32 -7.37 -0.56
C ASN A 149 -15.56 -8.24 -0.27
N MET A 150 -16.17 -8.06 0.91
CA MET A 150 -17.40 -8.76 1.29
C MET A 150 -18.57 -8.51 0.31
N LEU A 151 -18.63 -7.35 -0.36
CA LEU A 151 -19.62 -7.09 -1.40
C LEU A 151 -19.51 -8.10 -2.56
N LEU A 152 -18.30 -8.32 -3.06
CA LEU A 152 -18.07 -9.26 -4.16
C LEU A 152 -18.30 -10.70 -3.72
N HIS A 153 -17.88 -11.05 -2.51
CA HIS A 153 -18.18 -12.34 -1.89
C HIS A 153 -19.71 -12.58 -1.78
N ASP A 154 -20.48 -11.59 -1.31
CA ASP A 154 -21.93 -11.69 -1.21
C ASP A 154 -22.59 -11.84 -2.59
N LEU A 155 -22.05 -11.19 -3.64
CA LEU A 155 -22.49 -11.36 -5.02
C LEU A 155 -22.22 -12.77 -5.54
N CYS A 156 -21.04 -13.35 -5.25
CA CYS A 156 -20.68 -14.71 -5.66
C CYS A 156 -21.58 -15.77 -5.04
N HIS A 157 -22.02 -15.59 -3.80
CA HIS A 157 -22.82 -16.56 -3.05
C HIS A 157 -24.33 -16.30 -3.11
N ASP A 158 -24.79 -15.48 -4.05
CA ASP A 158 -26.21 -15.13 -4.24
C ASP A 158 -26.92 -14.71 -2.93
N ARG A 159 -26.19 -14.14 -1.99
CA ARG A 159 -26.75 -13.54 -0.79
C ARG A 159 -27.40 -12.24 -1.23
N SER A 160 -28.62 -12.38 -1.78
CA SER A 160 -29.35 -11.33 -2.46
C SER A 160 -29.55 -10.14 -1.56
N LEU A 161 -28.81 -9.14 -1.88
CA LEU A 161 -28.93 -7.83 -1.31
C LEU A 161 -29.75 -7.02 -2.31
N GLY A 162 -30.78 -6.39 -1.85
CA GLY A 162 -31.33 -5.24 -2.59
C GLY A 162 -30.25 -4.17 -2.58
N LEU A 163 -29.28 -4.28 -3.49
CA LEU A 163 -28.20 -3.31 -3.59
C LEU A 163 -28.80 -1.96 -3.97
N SER A 164 -28.49 -0.95 -3.16
CA SER A 164 -28.77 0.45 -3.44
C SER A 164 -27.48 1.25 -3.27
N GLU A 165 -27.42 2.47 -3.81
CA GLU A 165 -26.27 3.33 -3.60
C GLU A 165 -25.98 3.59 -2.13
N ASP A 166 -27.03 3.70 -1.29
CA ASP A 166 -26.89 3.92 0.16
C ASP A 166 -26.25 2.71 0.82
N ILE A 167 -26.65 1.49 0.46
CA ILE A 167 -26.03 0.25 0.96
C ILE A 167 -24.56 0.16 0.53
N LEU A 168 -24.26 0.54 -0.73
CA LEU A 168 -22.88 0.56 -1.21
C LEU A 168 -22.00 1.54 -0.41
N ARG A 169 -22.53 2.71 -0.05
CA ARG A 169 -21.83 3.73 0.74
C ARG A 169 -21.73 3.37 2.21
N GLU A 170 -22.84 2.98 2.85
CA GLU A 170 -22.92 2.84 4.31
C GLU A 170 -22.38 1.50 4.79
N LYS A 171 -22.70 0.40 4.10
CA LYS A 171 -22.29 -0.94 4.50
C LYS A 171 -20.92 -1.32 3.98
N TYR A 172 -20.63 -1.01 2.71
CA TYR A 172 -19.41 -1.44 2.03
C TYR A 172 -18.39 -0.31 1.84
N TYR A 173 -18.70 0.90 2.31
CA TYR A 173 -17.81 2.06 2.26
C TYR A 173 -17.25 2.38 0.87
N LEU A 174 -18.09 2.20 -0.17
CA LEU A 174 -17.72 2.56 -1.54
C LEU A 174 -17.97 4.05 -1.79
N ASN A 175 -17.05 4.68 -2.50
CA ASN A 175 -17.18 6.05 -2.97
C ASN A 175 -17.98 6.09 -4.28
N VAL A 176 -19.25 5.71 -4.23
CA VAL A 176 -20.10 5.68 -5.43
C VAL A 176 -20.62 7.06 -5.79
N GLN A 177 -20.58 7.38 -7.08
CA GLN A 177 -21.05 8.62 -7.68
C GLN A 177 -21.97 8.30 -8.88
N PRO A 178 -22.82 9.25 -9.33
CA PRO A 178 -23.66 9.08 -10.50
C PRO A 178 -22.83 8.69 -11.74
N GLY A 179 -23.06 7.50 -12.26
CA GLY A 179 -22.27 6.96 -13.36
C GLY A 179 -22.75 5.58 -13.80
N LEU A 180 -21.81 4.76 -14.19
CA LEU A 180 -22.04 3.37 -14.56
C LEU A 180 -21.35 2.43 -13.58
N TYR A 181 -22.00 1.31 -13.33
CA TYR A 181 -21.43 0.17 -12.63
C TYR A 181 -21.13 -0.93 -13.63
N GLN A 182 -20.01 -1.62 -13.47
CA GLN A 182 -19.64 -2.73 -14.33
C GLN A 182 -18.77 -3.73 -13.58
N VAL A 183 -19.06 -5.02 -13.75
CA VAL A 183 -18.29 -6.10 -13.14
C VAL A 183 -17.34 -6.70 -14.17
N LEU A 184 -16.14 -7.05 -13.75
CA LEU A 184 -15.22 -7.91 -14.46
C LEU A 184 -14.98 -9.20 -13.65
N ALA A 185 -14.76 -10.30 -14.35
CA ALA A 185 -14.38 -11.59 -13.78
C ALA A 185 -13.16 -12.12 -14.53
N ILE A 186 -12.11 -12.52 -13.83
CA ILE A 186 -10.93 -13.16 -14.39
C ILE A 186 -10.85 -14.56 -13.81
N LYS A 187 -10.67 -15.56 -14.66
CA LYS A 187 -10.42 -16.94 -14.24
C LYS A 187 -9.02 -17.36 -14.66
N GLN A 188 -8.39 -18.11 -13.77
CA GLN A 188 -7.15 -18.81 -14.01
C GLN A 188 -7.46 -20.30 -14.23
N ASP A 189 -7.05 -20.82 -15.38
CA ASP A 189 -7.08 -22.24 -15.67
C ASP A 189 -5.63 -22.77 -15.61
N ALA A 190 -5.33 -23.69 -14.69
CA ALA A 190 -4.00 -24.26 -14.52
C ALA A 190 -3.80 -25.44 -15.46
N GLU A 191 -2.74 -25.47 -16.26
CA GLU A 191 -2.30 -26.66 -16.99
C GLU A 191 -1.40 -27.51 -16.06
N GLY A 192 -1.97 -28.56 -15.47
CA GLY A 192 -1.22 -29.58 -14.71
C GLY A 192 -1.21 -29.41 -13.20
N ASN A 193 -0.87 -30.49 -12.51
CA ASN A 193 -0.93 -30.65 -11.05
C ASN A 193 0.22 -29.98 -10.27
N ASP A 194 1.07 -29.15 -10.91
CA ASP A 194 2.33 -28.65 -10.34
C ASP A 194 2.33 -27.19 -9.90
N SER A 195 1.20 -26.48 -9.96
CA SER A 195 1.14 -25.09 -9.45
C SER A 195 1.07 -25.11 -7.93
N LYS A 196 2.17 -24.73 -7.28
CA LYS A 196 2.20 -24.50 -5.83
C LYS A 196 1.21 -23.38 -5.49
N GLU A 197 0.41 -23.55 -4.43
CA GLU A 197 -0.57 -22.56 -3.94
C GLU A 197 0.06 -21.16 -3.81
N ASP A 198 1.28 -21.07 -3.28
CA ASP A 198 2.04 -19.81 -3.13
C ASP A 198 2.24 -19.06 -4.47
N THR A 199 2.38 -19.80 -5.58
CA THR A 199 2.57 -19.19 -6.91
C THR A 199 1.27 -18.59 -7.44
N ILE A 200 0.14 -19.23 -7.18
CA ILE A 200 -1.19 -18.78 -7.58
C ILE A 200 -1.55 -17.49 -6.85
N GLU A 201 -1.34 -17.44 -5.54
CA GLU A 201 -1.61 -16.25 -4.72
C GLU A 201 -0.79 -15.05 -5.19
N LEU A 202 0.49 -15.25 -5.50
CA LEU A 202 1.37 -14.20 -6.03
C LEU A 202 0.87 -13.66 -7.38
N ILE A 203 0.33 -14.53 -8.25
CA ILE A 203 -0.26 -14.13 -9.54
C ILE A 203 -1.46 -13.23 -9.31
N TRP A 204 -2.38 -13.62 -8.43
CA TRP A 204 -3.57 -12.83 -8.11
C TRP A 204 -3.23 -11.46 -7.54
N HIS A 205 -2.31 -11.38 -6.59
CA HIS A 205 -1.86 -10.10 -6.05
C HIS A 205 -1.25 -9.17 -7.11
N LYS A 206 -0.48 -9.75 -8.03
CA LYS A 206 0.12 -8.97 -9.13
C LYS A 206 -0.93 -8.45 -10.11
N MET A 207 -1.96 -9.26 -10.41
CA MET A 207 -3.09 -8.86 -11.25
C MET A 207 -3.88 -7.74 -10.59
N GLU A 208 -4.20 -7.89 -9.31
CA GLU A 208 -4.90 -6.89 -8.53
C GLU A 208 -4.14 -5.56 -8.52
N GLU A 209 -2.83 -5.58 -8.30
CA GLU A 209 -1.97 -4.39 -8.34
C GLU A 209 -2.05 -3.67 -9.70
N ILE A 210 -2.00 -4.41 -10.82
CA ILE A 210 -2.09 -3.84 -12.17
C ILE A 210 -3.47 -3.19 -12.39
N LEU A 211 -4.55 -3.90 -12.04
CA LEU A 211 -5.92 -3.41 -12.20
C LEU A 211 -6.16 -2.17 -11.33
N GLN A 212 -5.81 -2.23 -10.07
CA GLN A 212 -5.97 -1.12 -9.12
C GLN A 212 -5.22 0.12 -9.61
N ARG A 213 -3.97 -0.02 -10.03
CA ARG A 213 -3.15 1.10 -10.49
C ARG A 213 -3.72 1.81 -11.71
N GLU A 214 -4.28 1.07 -12.68
CA GLU A 214 -4.70 1.65 -13.95
C GLU A 214 -6.19 2.03 -13.96
N ILE A 215 -7.07 1.21 -13.39
CA ILE A 215 -8.53 1.41 -13.43
C ILE A 215 -8.95 2.52 -12.47
N THR A 216 -8.37 2.58 -11.26
CA THR A 216 -8.75 3.58 -10.25
C THR A 216 -8.61 5.03 -10.74
N LYS A 217 -7.69 5.30 -11.67
CA LYS A 217 -7.50 6.64 -12.24
C LYS A 217 -8.72 7.18 -12.99
N GLU A 218 -9.58 6.29 -13.49
CA GLU A 218 -10.71 6.63 -14.35
C GLU A 218 -12.06 6.29 -13.70
N CYS A 219 -12.04 5.72 -12.51
CA CYS A 219 -13.22 5.35 -11.73
C CYS A 219 -13.42 6.30 -10.54
N TYR A 220 -14.65 6.42 -10.10
CA TYR A 220 -14.98 6.97 -8.79
C TYR A 220 -14.56 6.01 -7.68
N ASP A 221 -14.81 4.72 -7.93
CA ASP A 221 -14.35 3.63 -7.08
C ASP A 221 -14.13 2.34 -7.87
N PHE A 222 -13.20 1.51 -7.37
CA PHE A 222 -12.91 0.20 -7.90
C PHE A 222 -12.56 -0.75 -6.75
N VAL A 223 -13.26 -1.87 -6.66
CA VAL A 223 -13.02 -2.90 -5.65
C VAL A 223 -12.76 -4.23 -6.33
N THR A 224 -11.89 -5.04 -5.73
CA THR A 224 -11.52 -6.37 -6.20
C THR A 224 -11.68 -7.38 -5.07
N ALA A 225 -11.97 -8.64 -5.40
CA ALA A 225 -11.93 -9.76 -4.47
C ALA A 225 -11.50 -11.03 -5.20
N ILE A 226 -10.75 -11.87 -4.50
CA ILE A 226 -10.31 -13.17 -4.97
C ILE A 226 -11.23 -14.22 -4.34
N GLU A 227 -11.87 -15.04 -5.15
CA GLU A 227 -12.77 -16.13 -4.74
C GLU A 227 -12.39 -17.42 -5.46
N GLY A 228 -11.61 -18.26 -4.78
CA GLY A 228 -11.07 -19.48 -5.36
C GLY A 228 -10.17 -19.19 -6.56
N GLU A 229 -10.56 -19.70 -7.74
CA GLU A 229 -9.83 -19.51 -9.00
C GLU A 229 -10.25 -18.25 -9.77
N TYR A 230 -10.98 -17.35 -9.13
CA TYR A 230 -11.52 -16.14 -9.75
C TYR A 230 -11.03 -14.88 -9.05
N LEU A 231 -10.74 -13.85 -9.86
CA LEU A 231 -10.61 -12.49 -9.41
C LEU A 231 -11.77 -11.67 -9.96
N TYR A 232 -12.60 -11.14 -9.08
CA TYR A 232 -13.69 -10.26 -9.44
C TYR A 232 -13.32 -8.81 -9.23
N GLY A 233 -13.89 -7.92 -10.04
CA GLY A 233 -13.78 -6.48 -9.85
C GLY A 233 -15.10 -5.79 -10.14
N LEU A 234 -15.48 -4.83 -9.28
CA LEU A 234 -16.60 -3.93 -9.48
C LEU A 234 -16.08 -2.50 -9.64
N MET A 235 -16.44 -1.89 -10.75
CA MET A 235 -16.10 -0.51 -11.12
C MET A 235 -17.32 0.38 -11.02
N ASN A 236 -17.18 1.59 -10.45
CA ASN A 236 -18.10 2.71 -10.62
C ASN A 236 -17.38 3.86 -11.31
N TYR A 237 -17.85 4.31 -12.46
CA TYR A 237 -17.16 5.29 -13.29
C TYR A 237 -18.09 6.22 -14.06
N PRO A 238 -17.63 7.42 -14.49
CA PRO A 238 -18.40 8.34 -15.31
C PRO A 238 -18.83 7.70 -16.64
N ALA A 239 -20.08 7.85 -17.05
CA ALA A 239 -20.59 7.26 -18.29
C ALA A 239 -19.75 7.61 -19.53
N ARG A 240 -19.17 8.81 -19.57
CA ARG A 240 -18.27 9.27 -20.64
C ARG A 240 -16.97 8.47 -20.75
N ASN A 241 -16.58 7.75 -19.69
CA ASN A 241 -15.35 6.98 -19.64
C ASN A 241 -15.54 5.52 -20.08
N SER A 242 -16.74 5.09 -20.48
CA SER A 242 -17.05 3.69 -20.80
C SER A 242 -16.09 3.06 -21.80
N GLU A 243 -15.84 3.71 -22.95
CA GLU A 243 -14.87 3.18 -23.93
C GLU A 243 -13.42 3.20 -23.43
N LYS A 244 -13.07 4.20 -22.62
CA LYS A 244 -11.75 4.33 -22.03
C LYS A 244 -11.50 3.21 -21.02
N ILE A 245 -12.46 2.93 -20.15
CA ILE A 245 -12.40 1.83 -19.18
C ILE A 245 -12.23 0.49 -19.91
N ARG A 246 -13.02 0.25 -20.96
CA ARG A 246 -12.92 -0.97 -21.77
C ARG A 246 -11.51 -1.16 -22.35
N LYS A 247 -10.90 -0.08 -22.86
CA LYS A 247 -9.51 -0.12 -23.39
C LYS A 247 -8.49 -0.38 -22.27
N ILE A 248 -8.67 0.25 -21.11
CA ILE A 248 -7.78 0.06 -19.95
C ILE A 248 -7.85 -1.39 -19.47
N VAL A 249 -9.04 -1.95 -19.26
CA VAL A 249 -9.23 -3.34 -18.85
C VAL A 249 -8.53 -4.29 -19.83
N ARG A 250 -8.72 -4.08 -21.14
CA ARG A 250 -8.05 -4.87 -22.19
C ARG A 250 -6.53 -4.75 -22.12
N ASN A 251 -6.01 -3.55 -21.92
CA ASN A 251 -4.57 -3.32 -21.82
C ASN A 251 -3.98 -3.97 -20.55
N CYS A 252 -4.67 -3.88 -19.42
CA CYS A 252 -4.28 -4.57 -18.18
C CYS A 252 -4.24 -6.08 -18.41
N PHE A 253 -5.27 -6.64 -19.02
CA PHE A 253 -5.34 -8.07 -19.33
C PHE A 253 -4.19 -8.52 -20.25
N ASN A 254 -3.91 -7.78 -21.32
CA ASN A 254 -2.78 -8.07 -22.21
C ASN A 254 -1.42 -7.97 -21.49
N GLN A 255 -1.26 -7.02 -20.55
CA GLN A 255 -0.06 -6.95 -19.71
C GLN A 255 0.10 -8.17 -18.80
N MET A 256 -1.01 -8.70 -18.28
CA MET A 256 -1.01 -9.91 -17.47
C MET A 256 -0.60 -11.12 -18.32
N LEU A 257 -1.19 -11.28 -19.50
CA LEU A 257 -0.83 -12.36 -20.44
C LEU A 257 0.65 -12.32 -20.83
N ALA A 258 1.19 -11.14 -21.15
CA ALA A 258 2.58 -10.98 -21.54
C ALA A 258 3.58 -11.31 -20.40
N ARG A 259 3.15 -11.22 -19.13
CA ARG A 259 3.98 -11.57 -17.96
C ARG A 259 3.81 -13.03 -17.53
N ASN A 260 2.80 -13.71 -18.01
CA ASN A 260 2.46 -15.08 -17.64
C ASN A 260 3.54 -16.10 -18.07
N ASP A 261 4.34 -15.79 -19.09
CA ASP A 261 5.46 -16.63 -19.53
C ASP A 261 6.52 -16.87 -18.43
N TYR A 262 6.59 -15.96 -17.41
CA TYR A 262 7.47 -16.09 -16.27
C TYR A 262 6.86 -16.82 -15.07
N LEU A 263 5.53 -17.02 -15.07
CA LEU A 263 4.75 -17.53 -13.92
C LEU A 263 4.23 -18.97 -14.14
N GLY A 264 4.72 -19.64 -15.18
CA GLY A 264 4.28 -21.01 -15.56
C GLY A 264 3.17 -20.99 -16.63
N LYS A 265 2.84 -22.15 -17.17
CA LYS A 265 1.82 -22.32 -18.23
C LYS A 265 0.40 -22.14 -17.67
N THR A 266 0.08 -20.92 -17.24
CA THR A 266 -1.23 -20.59 -16.69
C THR A 266 -2.06 -19.87 -17.75
N GLN A 267 -3.25 -20.35 -18.02
CA GLN A 267 -4.17 -19.71 -18.95
C GLN A 267 -5.10 -18.78 -18.19
N LEU A 268 -5.23 -17.53 -18.66
CA LEU A 268 -6.09 -16.52 -18.06
C LEU A 268 -7.19 -16.16 -19.03
N SER A 269 -8.42 -16.04 -18.54
CA SER A 269 -9.55 -15.55 -19.31
C SER A 269 -10.25 -14.42 -18.54
N LEU A 270 -10.75 -13.41 -19.24
CA LEU A 270 -11.46 -12.28 -18.65
C LEU A 270 -12.85 -12.17 -19.28
N GLY A 271 -13.87 -12.16 -18.42
CA GLY A 271 -15.25 -11.83 -18.78
C GLY A 271 -15.61 -10.43 -18.31
N LEU A 272 -16.17 -9.60 -19.19
CA LEU A 272 -16.65 -8.28 -18.85
C LEU A 272 -18.18 -8.26 -18.86
N GLY A 273 -18.78 -7.82 -17.75
CA GLY A 273 -20.22 -7.65 -17.60
C GLY A 273 -20.78 -6.44 -18.34
N SER A 274 -22.09 -6.34 -18.43
CA SER A 274 -22.74 -5.15 -18.96
C SER A 274 -22.54 -3.95 -18.05
N SER A 275 -22.40 -2.76 -18.63
CA SER A 275 -22.46 -1.51 -17.87
C SER A 275 -23.90 -1.16 -17.52
N VAL A 276 -24.18 -0.92 -16.25
CA VAL A 276 -25.51 -0.62 -15.71
C VAL A 276 -25.51 0.72 -14.97
N LYS A 277 -26.66 1.40 -14.93
CA LYS A 277 -26.77 2.72 -14.30
C LYS A 277 -27.13 2.63 -12.82
N GLU A 278 -27.98 1.70 -12.46
CA GLU A 278 -28.52 1.56 -11.10
C GLU A 278 -27.76 0.48 -10.34
N ALA A 279 -27.54 0.71 -9.05
CA ALA A 279 -26.83 -0.23 -8.16
C ALA A 279 -27.56 -1.58 -8.05
N GLU A 280 -28.89 -1.58 -8.14
CA GLU A 280 -29.76 -2.77 -8.12
C GLU A 280 -29.43 -3.74 -9.25
N ASN A 281 -28.91 -3.22 -10.37
CA ASN A 281 -28.57 -4.01 -11.55
C ASN A 281 -27.13 -4.54 -11.56
N ILE A 282 -26.33 -4.28 -10.53
CA ILE A 282 -24.95 -4.79 -10.40
C ILE A 282 -24.92 -6.32 -10.48
N LYS A 283 -25.90 -7.00 -9.87
CA LYS A 283 -26.04 -8.46 -9.96
C LYS A 283 -26.20 -8.92 -11.41
N GLY A 284 -26.92 -8.19 -12.24
CA GLY A 284 -27.03 -8.46 -13.68
C GLY A 284 -25.69 -8.36 -14.39
N SER A 285 -24.89 -7.33 -14.09
CA SER A 285 -23.54 -7.18 -14.60
C SER A 285 -22.62 -8.35 -14.19
N PHE A 286 -22.70 -8.78 -12.92
CA PHE A 286 -21.97 -9.92 -12.39
C PHE A 286 -22.31 -11.23 -13.15
N VAL A 287 -23.60 -11.51 -13.34
CA VAL A 287 -24.06 -12.69 -14.10
C VAL A 287 -23.52 -12.67 -15.53
N ILE A 288 -23.58 -11.50 -16.19
CA ILE A 288 -23.06 -11.35 -17.56
C ILE A 288 -21.55 -11.51 -17.60
N ALA A 289 -20.80 -11.00 -16.61
CA ALA A 289 -19.35 -11.20 -16.55
C ALA A 289 -18.97 -12.68 -16.48
N ASN A 290 -19.61 -13.45 -15.59
CA ASN A 290 -19.39 -14.89 -15.47
C ASN A 290 -19.81 -15.65 -16.72
N ARG A 291 -20.90 -15.24 -17.36
CA ARG A 291 -21.36 -15.82 -18.59
C ARG A 291 -20.37 -15.56 -19.73
N SER A 292 -19.91 -14.31 -19.91
CA SER A 292 -18.85 -14.00 -20.88
C SER A 292 -17.63 -14.86 -20.64
N LEU A 293 -17.24 -15.03 -19.38
CA LEU A 293 -16.11 -15.87 -19.01
C LEU A 293 -16.33 -17.36 -19.41
N ALA A 294 -17.57 -17.87 -19.32
CA ALA A 294 -17.89 -19.22 -19.76
C ALA A 294 -17.74 -19.41 -21.28
N GLU A 295 -17.77 -18.33 -22.08
CA GLU A 295 -17.55 -18.37 -23.52
C GLU A 295 -16.16 -18.88 -23.91
N ARG A 296 -15.17 -18.81 -22.99
CA ARG A 296 -13.84 -19.40 -23.20
C ARG A 296 -13.89 -20.88 -23.59
N LEU A 297 -14.90 -21.59 -23.13
CA LEU A 297 -15.10 -23.00 -23.43
C LEU A 297 -15.38 -23.25 -24.91
N LEU A 298 -15.89 -22.22 -25.60
CA LEU A 298 -16.19 -22.28 -27.04
C LEU A 298 -15.11 -21.61 -27.89
N GLU A 299 -14.62 -20.45 -27.43
CA GLU A 299 -13.70 -19.59 -28.18
C GLU A 299 -12.23 -19.82 -27.85
N GLY A 300 -11.93 -20.60 -26.81
CA GLY A 300 -10.59 -20.84 -26.28
C GLY A 300 -10.19 -19.85 -25.22
N ASN A 301 -9.19 -20.22 -24.43
CA ASN A 301 -8.66 -19.48 -23.30
C ASN A 301 -7.79 -18.28 -23.73
N SER A 302 -7.33 -17.51 -22.77
CA SER A 302 -6.42 -16.36 -22.94
C SER A 302 -7.01 -15.22 -23.76
N LYS A 303 -8.31 -14.97 -23.59
CA LYS A 303 -9.04 -13.90 -24.27
C LYS A 303 -9.85 -13.05 -23.29
N MET A 304 -10.07 -11.80 -23.68
CA MET A 304 -11.10 -10.96 -23.09
C MET A 304 -12.41 -11.17 -23.83
N LEU A 305 -13.43 -11.61 -23.12
CA LEU A 305 -14.73 -12.01 -23.63
C LEU A 305 -15.80 -11.03 -23.15
N GLU A 306 -16.72 -10.67 -24.04
CA GLU A 306 -17.83 -9.75 -23.77
C GLU A 306 -19.10 -10.36 -24.34
N ALA A 307 -20.03 -10.78 -23.47
CA ALA A 307 -21.28 -11.37 -23.93
C ALA A 307 -22.22 -10.31 -24.50
N ASP A 308 -22.79 -10.60 -25.64
CA ASP A 308 -23.87 -9.82 -26.20
C ASP A 308 -25.18 -10.12 -25.44
N ALA A 309 -25.77 -9.10 -24.82
CA ALA A 309 -26.98 -9.25 -23.99
C ALA A 309 -28.17 -9.88 -24.73
N SER A 310 -28.14 -9.89 -26.08
CA SER A 310 -29.22 -10.36 -26.93
C SER A 310 -29.24 -11.89 -27.22
N ASN A 311 -28.12 -12.61 -26.94
CA ASN A 311 -27.95 -13.98 -27.38
C ASN A 311 -28.08 -15.08 -26.29
N GLY A 312 -28.65 -14.73 -25.11
CA GLY A 312 -28.65 -15.52 -23.89
C GLY A 312 -29.06 -17.00 -24.05
N VAL A 313 -30.19 -17.25 -24.56
CA VAL A 313 -30.80 -18.60 -24.62
C VAL A 313 -30.12 -19.50 -25.69
N LEU A 314 -29.68 -18.91 -26.79
CA LEU A 314 -29.00 -19.67 -27.86
C LEU A 314 -27.60 -20.14 -27.43
N TYR A 315 -26.99 -19.41 -26.51
CA TYR A 315 -25.64 -19.63 -26.04
C TYR A 315 -25.56 -20.79 -25.06
N GLU A 316 -26.45 -20.81 -24.07
CA GLU A 316 -26.56 -21.92 -23.11
C GLU A 316 -26.76 -23.25 -23.83
N LYS A 317 -27.59 -23.25 -24.87
CA LYS A 317 -27.84 -24.46 -25.69
C LYS A 317 -26.57 -24.90 -26.42
N LYS A 318 -25.81 -23.99 -27.03
CA LYS A 318 -24.55 -24.30 -27.71
C LYS A 318 -23.48 -24.84 -26.75
N LEU A 319 -23.43 -24.29 -25.52
CA LEU A 319 -22.50 -24.73 -24.48
C LEU A 319 -22.80 -26.15 -24.03
N VAL A 320 -24.07 -26.43 -23.73
CA VAL A 320 -24.55 -27.77 -23.35
C VAL A 320 -24.33 -28.75 -24.48
N ASP A 321 -24.64 -28.40 -25.75
CA ASP A 321 -24.44 -29.27 -26.91
C ASP A 321 -22.96 -29.58 -27.17
N LYS A 322 -22.04 -28.63 -26.94
CA LYS A 322 -20.60 -28.85 -27.08
C LYS A 322 -20.06 -29.71 -25.93
N PHE A 323 -20.47 -29.44 -24.71
CA PHE A 323 -20.10 -30.24 -23.55
C PHE A 323 -20.57 -31.69 -23.70
N THR A 324 -21.83 -31.89 -24.07
CA THR A 324 -22.42 -33.22 -24.28
C THR A 324 -21.68 -33.98 -25.39
N ARG A 325 -21.27 -33.31 -26.47
CA ARG A 325 -20.46 -33.91 -27.54
C ARG A 325 -19.07 -34.31 -27.07
N ASN A 326 -18.36 -33.40 -26.37
CA ASN A 326 -17.01 -33.66 -25.90
C ASN A 326 -17.00 -34.80 -24.87
N LEU A 327 -17.92 -34.76 -23.90
CA LEU A 327 -18.06 -35.80 -22.89
C LEU A 327 -18.47 -37.13 -23.55
N GLY A 328 -19.38 -37.11 -24.53
CA GLY A 328 -19.77 -38.29 -25.28
C GLY A 328 -18.61 -38.89 -26.05
N SER A 329 -17.77 -38.09 -26.69
CA SER A 329 -16.55 -38.54 -27.38
C SER A 329 -15.55 -39.16 -26.40
N ALA A 330 -15.24 -38.48 -25.31
CA ALA A 330 -14.29 -38.93 -24.29
C ALA A 330 -14.76 -40.23 -23.60
N LEU A 331 -16.06 -40.39 -23.38
CA LEU A 331 -16.65 -41.65 -22.88
C LEU A 331 -16.56 -42.78 -23.89
N GLN A 332 -16.70 -42.50 -25.19
CA GLN A 332 -16.56 -43.53 -26.23
C GLN A 332 -15.13 -44.02 -26.40
N THR A 333 -14.16 -43.18 -26.22
CA THR A 333 -12.72 -43.50 -26.28
C THR A 333 -12.19 -44.10 -24.99
N LEU A 334 -12.97 -44.05 -23.88
CA LEU A 334 -12.55 -44.39 -22.52
C LEU A 334 -11.28 -43.68 -22.08
N ASP A 335 -11.05 -42.49 -22.61
CA ASP A 335 -9.93 -41.62 -22.21
C ASP A 335 -10.25 -40.91 -20.89
N VAL A 336 -9.66 -41.44 -19.82
CA VAL A 336 -9.88 -40.94 -18.45
C VAL A 336 -9.36 -39.52 -18.28
N GLU A 337 -8.30 -39.16 -18.99
CA GLU A 337 -7.68 -37.82 -18.92
C GLU A 337 -8.56 -36.79 -19.64
N GLU A 338 -9.10 -37.13 -20.81
CA GLU A 338 -10.03 -36.27 -21.56
C GLU A 338 -11.37 -36.13 -20.84
N ILE A 339 -11.87 -37.19 -20.17
CA ILE A 339 -13.06 -37.14 -19.32
C ILE A 339 -12.84 -36.20 -18.15
N ARG A 340 -11.71 -36.32 -17.43
CA ARG A 340 -11.36 -35.48 -16.31
C ARG A 340 -11.22 -34.00 -16.73
N ASN A 341 -10.52 -33.74 -17.82
CA ASN A 341 -10.36 -32.41 -18.38
C ASN A 341 -11.69 -31.79 -18.80
N THR A 342 -12.59 -32.58 -19.40
CA THR A 342 -13.91 -32.10 -19.79
C THR A 342 -14.80 -31.78 -18.58
N ILE A 343 -14.70 -32.54 -17.49
CA ILE A 343 -15.46 -32.31 -16.25
C ILE A 343 -14.89 -31.12 -15.45
N ASN A 344 -13.59 -31.00 -15.37
CA ASN A 344 -12.94 -29.91 -14.60
C ASN A 344 -13.07 -28.51 -15.26
N VAL A 345 -13.61 -28.45 -16.47
CA VAL A 345 -13.84 -27.21 -17.24
C VAL A 345 -15.20 -26.59 -16.90
N ILE A 346 -16.06 -27.28 -16.15
CA ILE A 346 -17.33 -26.77 -15.60
C ILE A 346 -17.14 -26.22 -14.19
#